data_b099d0bb0fd93ba7109211ebab6857ce
#
_entry.id   b099d0bb0fd93ba7109211ebab6857ce
#
_cell.length_a   1.000
_cell.length_b   1.000
_cell.length_c   1.000
_cell.angle_alpha   90.00
_cell.angle_beta   90.00
_cell.angle_gamma   90.00
#
_symmetry.space_group_name_H-M   'P 1'
#
loop_
_entity.id
_entity.type
_entity.pdbx_description
1 polymer ?
#
loop_
_entity_poly.entity_id
_entity_poly.type
_entity_poly.pdbx_seq_one_letter_code
_entity_poly.pdbx_strand_id
1 'polypeptide(L)'
;EHEVETLKATIRDAENIIVVGHKSPDGDALGACLAWTEYLRQWGKSAQIIVPDAFPDFLKWLPGSEQVMRYDKHPEEVKTLCQQADVVFCLDFNEMTRLEELQEIVEVSPAKRVLIDHHLNPAIEGVVTVSHPEASSTCELVFRVICQLGGFEHLNQKIAAPIYCGMMTDTGGFTYNSTRPEIYTIIGMLLTTGIDKDKIYRNVFNNYSQWAIRFRGYLMSECLTVADEYHAAYFTVSRHDMKRFHFVKGDLEGLVNEPLRIKGLKFSVSLREDDRHDNLVLVSLRSVDDFPCNEVAAEFFNGGGHLNASGGKLHCSLKEAEAVTQRAILKFSNRLKA
;
A
#
# COMPACT_ATOMS: atom_id res chain seq x y z
N GLU A 1 20.09 -19.28 4.09
CA GLU A 1 20.10 -20.55 3.29
C GLU A 1 18.91 -21.46 3.66
N HIS A 2 18.64 -21.72 4.95
CA HIS A 2 17.56 -22.62 5.37
C HIS A 2 16.17 -22.13 4.92
N GLU A 3 15.87 -20.86 5.06
CA GLU A 3 14.58 -20.27 4.63
C GLU A 3 14.37 -20.33 3.12
N VAL A 4 15.43 -20.13 2.35
CA VAL A 4 15.40 -20.25 0.88
C VAL A 4 15.07 -21.67 0.44
N GLU A 5 15.69 -22.69 1.06
CA GLU A 5 15.39 -24.08 0.75
C GLU A 5 13.99 -24.48 1.21
N THR A 6 13.53 -23.99 2.37
CA THR A 6 12.16 -24.20 2.83
C THR A 6 11.16 -23.57 1.87
N LEU A 7 11.41 -22.37 1.37
CA LEU A 7 10.57 -21.68 0.40
C LEU A 7 10.51 -22.46 -0.93
N LYS A 8 11.67 -22.92 -1.44
CA LYS A 8 11.74 -23.74 -2.66
C LYS A 8 10.93 -25.03 -2.51
N ALA A 9 11.07 -25.72 -1.39
CA ALA A 9 10.30 -26.93 -1.11
C ALA A 9 8.80 -26.63 -1.03
N THR A 10 8.43 -25.56 -0.34
CA THR A 10 7.02 -25.12 -0.20
C THR A 10 6.40 -24.84 -1.57
N ILE A 11 7.12 -24.11 -2.46
CA ILE A 11 6.62 -23.85 -3.82
C ILE A 11 6.55 -25.13 -4.63
N ARG A 12 7.58 -25.96 -4.60
CA ARG A 12 7.64 -27.21 -5.38
C ARG A 12 6.50 -28.14 -5.06
N ASP A 13 6.20 -28.31 -3.76
CA ASP A 13 5.26 -29.32 -3.27
C ASP A 13 3.79 -28.81 -3.32
N ALA A 14 3.55 -27.52 -3.53
CA ALA A 14 2.20 -26.96 -3.62
C ALA A 14 1.55 -27.19 -4.98
N GLU A 15 0.25 -27.49 -4.98
CA GLU A 15 -0.60 -27.57 -6.17
C GLU A 15 -1.56 -26.37 -6.24
N ASN A 16 -2.20 -26.03 -5.12
CA ASN A 16 -3.17 -24.95 -5.00
C ASN A 16 -2.55 -23.77 -4.24
N ILE A 17 -2.18 -22.72 -4.95
CA ILE A 17 -1.51 -21.55 -4.38
C ILE A 17 -2.44 -20.35 -4.46
N ILE A 18 -2.59 -19.62 -3.36
CA ILE A 18 -3.20 -18.30 -3.34
C ILE A 18 -2.18 -17.23 -2.91
N VAL A 19 -2.33 -16.04 -3.45
CA VAL A 19 -1.53 -14.85 -3.14
C VAL A 19 -2.47 -13.76 -2.69
N VAL A 20 -2.28 -13.26 -1.48
CA VAL A 20 -3.21 -12.33 -0.83
C VAL A 20 -2.52 -10.99 -0.57
N GLY A 21 -3.17 -9.91 -0.96
CA GLY A 21 -2.81 -8.53 -0.62
C GLY A 21 -3.83 -7.91 0.34
N HIS A 22 -3.48 -6.80 0.97
CA HIS A 22 -4.29 -6.14 1.99
C HIS A 22 -5.55 -5.44 1.44
N LYS A 23 -6.44 -5.02 2.35
CA LYS A 23 -7.63 -4.19 2.05
C LYS A 23 -7.22 -2.86 1.41
N SER A 24 -7.99 -2.43 0.39
CA SER A 24 -7.68 -1.26 -0.42
C SER A 24 -6.27 -1.31 -0.99
N PRO A 25 -5.96 -2.33 -1.84
CA PRO A 25 -4.61 -2.56 -2.33
C PRO A 25 -4.06 -1.33 -3.06
N ASP A 26 -2.85 -0.97 -2.73
CA ASP A 26 -2.10 0.08 -3.41
C ASP A 26 -1.14 -0.49 -4.48
N GLY A 27 -0.20 0.34 -4.95
CA GLY A 27 0.74 -0.08 -5.99
C GLY A 27 1.74 -1.12 -5.51
N ASP A 28 2.11 -1.10 -4.22
CA ASP A 28 3.06 -2.07 -3.66
C ASP A 28 2.39 -3.43 -3.42
N ALA A 29 1.24 -3.45 -2.76
CA ALA A 29 0.48 -4.69 -2.55
C ALA A 29 0.13 -5.39 -3.87
N LEU A 30 -0.43 -4.64 -4.82
CA LEU A 30 -0.81 -5.20 -6.11
C LEU A 30 0.42 -5.60 -6.94
N GLY A 31 1.44 -4.75 -6.97
CA GLY A 31 2.70 -5.01 -7.67
C GLY A 31 3.40 -6.27 -7.17
N ALA A 32 3.50 -6.43 -5.85
CA ALA A 32 4.08 -7.61 -5.20
C ALA A 32 3.31 -8.88 -5.57
N CYS A 33 1.96 -8.86 -5.46
CA CYS A 33 1.13 -9.99 -5.82
C CYS A 33 1.27 -10.40 -7.28
N LEU A 34 1.24 -9.42 -8.21
CA LEU A 34 1.35 -9.68 -9.65
C LEU A 34 2.72 -10.24 -10.03
N ALA A 35 3.79 -9.61 -9.55
CA ALA A 35 5.15 -10.04 -9.83
C ALA A 35 5.43 -11.44 -9.29
N TRP A 36 5.01 -11.71 -8.04
CA TRP A 36 5.19 -13.01 -7.41
C TRP A 36 4.42 -14.11 -8.15
N THR A 37 3.18 -13.85 -8.52
CA THR A 37 2.34 -14.79 -9.27
C THR A 37 2.94 -15.11 -10.65
N GLU A 38 3.45 -14.11 -11.37
CA GLU A 38 4.12 -14.32 -12.66
C GLU A 38 5.41 -15.13 -12.48
N TYR A 39 6.17 -14.90 -11.41
CA TYR A 39 7.35 -15.68 -11.10
C TYR A 39 6.99 -17.16 -10.78
N LEU A 40 5.94 -17.41 -9.98
CA LEU A 40 5.45 -18.75 -9.72
C LEU A 40 5.03 -19.50 -11.00
N ARG A 41 4.50 -18.77 -11.99
CA ARG A 41 4.17 -19.35 -13.30
C ARG A 41 5.40 -19.92 -14.01
N GLN A 42 6.57 -19.32 -13.84
CA GLN A 42 7.82 -19.86 -14.40
C GLN A 42 8.28 -21.16 -13.73
N TRP A 43 7.82 -21.43 -12.50
CA TRP A 43 7.97 -22.72 -11.83
C TRP A 43 6.92 -23.75 -12.28
N GLY A 44 6.09 -23.42 -13.28
CA GLY A 44 4.97 -24.26 -13.72
C GLY A 44 3.81 -24.28 -12.73
N LYS A 45 3.75 -23.30 -11.81
CA LYS A 45 2.69 -23.20 -10.80
C LYS A 45 1.63 -22.20 -11.24
N SER A 46 0.39 -22.53 -10.93
CA SER A 46 -0.73 -21.60 -11.05
C SER A 46 -1.09 -21.07 -9.67
N ALA A 47 -1.24 -19.76 -9.55
CA ALA A 47 -1.62 -19.11 -8.30
C ALA A 47 -2.76 -18.12 -8.56
N GLN A 48 -3.72 -18.05 -7.65
CA GLN A 48 -4.80 -17.07 -7.70
C GLN A 48 -4.50 -15.90 -6.77
N ILE A 49 -4.50 -14.68 -7.32
CA ILE A 49 -4.42 -13.47 -6.51
C ILE A 49 -5.81 -13.15 -5.96
N ILE A 50 -5.88 -12.89 -4.66
CA ILE A 50 -7.09 -12.54 -3.95
C ILE A 50 -6.82 -11.25 -3.15
N VAL A 51 -7.73 -10.27 -3.30
CA VAL A 51 -7.72 -9.04 -2.53
C VAL A 51 -9.11 -8.79 -1.93
N PRO A 52 -9.21 -8.13 -0.77
CA PRO A 52 -10.50 -7.89 -0.13
C PRO A 52 -11.47 -7.07 -0.98
N ASP A 53 -10.99 -6.02 -1.65
CA ASP A 53 -11.82 -5.07 -2.39
C ASP A 53 -11.13 -4.50 -3.64
N ALA A 54 -11.71 -3.44 -4.21
CA ALA A 54 -11.18 -2.81 -5.42
C ALA A 54 -9.87 -2.06 -5.17
N PHE A 55 -8.94 -2.20 -6.10
CA PHE A 55 -7.74 -1.37 -6.20
C PHE A 55 -7.98 -0.16 -7.15
N PRO A 56 -7.14 0.89 -7.09
CA PRO A 56 -7.28 2.08 -7.92
C PRO A 56 -7.22 1.80 -9.43
N ASP A 57 -7.99 2.55 -10.20
CA ASP A 57 -8.06 2.39 -11.66
C ASP A 57 -6.73 2.63 -12.36
N PHE A 58 -5.87 3.49 -11.80
CA PHE A 58 -4.54 3.76 -12.33
C PHE A 58 -3.55 2.58 -12.22
N LEU A 59 -3.95 1.48 -11.59
CA LEU A 59 -3.17 0.23 -11.52
C LEU A 59 -3.67 -0.85 -12.48
N LYS A 60 -4.82 -0.65 -13.13
CA LYS A 60 -5.43 -1.65 -14.02
C LYS A 60 -4.63 -1.97 -15.29
N TRP A 61 -3.63 -1.14 -15.63
CA TRP A 61 -2.72 -1.38 -16.74
C TRP A 61 -1.62 -2.40 -16.42
N LEU A 62 -1.41 -2.74 -15.15
CA LEU A 62 -0.40 -3.72 -14.76
C LEU A 62 -0.72 -5.10 -15.36
N PRO A 63 0.29 -5.80 -15.90
CA PRO A 63 0.10 -7.12 -16.48
C PRO A 63 -0.49 -8.10 -15.46
N GLY A 64 -1.59 -8.76 -15.80
CA GLY A 64 -2.27 -9.73 -14.95
C GLY A 64 -3.30 -9.14 -13.97
N SER A 65 -3.45 -7.81 -13.92
CA SER A 65 -4.40 -7.15 -13.02
C SER A 65 -5.85 -7.55 -13.26
N GLU A 66 -6.20 -7.97 -14.47
CA GLU A 66 -7.51 -8.48 -14.86
C GLU A 66 -7.84 -9.85 -14.25
N GLN A 67 -6.83 -10.58 -13.75
CA GLN A 67 -6.98 -11.91 -13.13
C GLN A 67 -7.11 -11.82 -11.60
N VAL A 68 -7.00 -10.63 -11.03
CA VAL A 68 -7.13 -10.41 -9.58
C VAL A 68 -8.56 -10.62 -9.14
N MET A 69 -8.78 -11.59 -8.25
CA MET A 69 -10.09 -11.89 -7.70
C MET A 69 -10.36 -11.02 -6.47
N ARG A 70 -11.54 -10.41 -6.43
CA ARG A 70 -11.97 -9.57 -5.32
C ARG A 70 -12.96 -10.33 -4.44
N TYR A 71 -12.67 -10.39 -3.14
CA TYR A 71 -13.55 -11.06 -2.18
C TYR A 71 -14.94 -10.42 -2.11
N ASP A 72 -15.04 -9.08 -2.15
CA ASP A 72 -16.30 -8.36 -2.12
C ASP A 72 -17.23 -8.66 -3.32
N LYS A 73 -16.72 -9.28 -4.38
CA LYS A 73 -17.48 -9.69 -5.57
C LYS A 73 -17.67 -11.20 -5.68
N HIS A 74 -16.74 -11.99 -5.17
CA HIS A 74 -16.70 -13.43 -5.32
C HIS A 74 -16.48 -14.15 -3.98
N PRO A 75 -17.30 -13.88 -2.92
CA PRO A 75 -17.03 -14.38 -1.58
C PRO A 75 -17.04 -15.91 -1.49
N GLU A 76 -17.97 -16.60 -2.14
CA GLU A 76 -18.09 -18.06 -2.06
C GLU A 76 -16.96 -18.77 -2.82
N GLU A 77 -16.55 -18.23 -3.96
CA GLU A 77 -15.43 -18.76 -4.73
C GLU A 77 -14.11 -18.60 -3.96
N VAL A 78 -13.89 -17.45 -3.35
CA VAL A 78 -12.71 -17.18 -2.51
C VAL A 78 -12.67 -18.12 -1.31
N LYS A 79 -13.80 -18.34 -0.62
CA LYS A 79 -13.87 -19.32 0.49
C LYS A 79 -13.43 -20.70 0.04
N THR A 80 -13.92 -21.15 -1.11
CA THR A 80 -13.57 -22.46 -1.68
C THR A 80 -12.07 -22.54 -1.99
N LEU A 81 -11.52 -21.53 -2.64
CA LEU A 81 -10.09 -21.47 -2.94
C LEU A 81 -9.22 -21.49 -1.68
N CYS A 82 -9.57 -20.72 -0.65
CA CYS A 82 -8.85 -20.70 0.62
C CYS A 82 -8.90 -22.06 1.35
N GLN A 83 -10.03 -22.77 1.28
CA GLN A 83 -10.17 -24.10 1.88
C GLN A 83 -9.35 -25.19 1.15
N GLN A 84 -9.14 -25.01 -0.15
CA GLN A 84 -8.40 -25.97 -0.99
C GLN A 84 -6.92 -25.60 -1.13
N ALA A 85 -6.50 -24.43 -0.64
CA ALA A 85 -5.13 -23.98 -0.79
C ALA A 85 -4.13 -24.81 0.01
N ASP A 86 -2.99 -25.12 -0.59
CA ASP A 86 -1.83 -25.72 0.06
C ASP A 86 -0.90 -24.66 0.65
N VAL A 87 -0.83 -23.51 -0.03
CA VAL A 87 0.02 -22.38 0.35
C VAL A 87 -0.71 -21.05 0.14
N VAL A 88 -0.61 -20.19 1.14
CA VAL A 88 -1.04 -18.79 1.10
C VAL A 88 0.20 -17.89 1.21
N PHE A 89 0.47 -17.10 0.18
CA PHE A 89 1.45 -16.02 0.25
C PHE A 89 0.75 -14.75 0.74
N CYS A 90 1.17 -14.26 1.90
CA CYS A 90 0.71 -13.01 2.50
C CYS A 90 1.70 -11.91 2.09
N LEU A 91 1.28 -10.98 1.23
CA LEU A 91 2.16 -9.97 0.66
C LEU A 91 1.69 -8.57 1.04
N ASP A 92 2.63 -7.78 1.60
CA ASP A 92 2.45 -6.38 1.92
C ASP A 92 1.44 -6.09 3.05
N PHE A 93 1.40 -6.96 4.05
CA PHE A 93 0.68 -6.70 5.29
C PHE A 93 1.28 -7.49 6.46
N ASN A 94 1.36 -6.86 7.63
CA ASN A 94 2.00 -7.39 8.81
C ASN A 94 1.09 -8.21 9.72
N GLU A 95 -0.23 -8.04 9.61
CA GLU A 95 -1.23 -8.69 10.48
C GLU A 95 -2.52 -8.99 9.71
N MET A 96 -3.24 -10.04 10.11
CA MET A 96 -4.45 -10.50 9.42
C MET A 96 -5.60 -9.50 9.44
N THR A 97 -5.65 -8.60 10.42
CA THR A 97 -6.64 -7.51 10.53
C THR A 97 -6.62 -6.58 9.31
N ARG A 98 -5.50 -6.50 8.59
CA ARG A 98 -5.37 -5.74 7.33
C ARG A 98 -6.21 -6.30 6.19
N LEU A 99 -6.76 -7.51 6.34
CA LEU A 99 -7.63 -8.15 5.38
C LEU A 99 -9.12 -7.84 5.62
N GLU A 100 -9.46 -7.25 6.78
CA GLU A 100 -10.85 -6.95 7.20
C GLU A 100 -11.78 -8.16 6.98
N GLU A 101 -12.79 -8.05 6.09
CA GLU A 101 -13.80 -9.11 5.88
C GLU A 101 -13.22 -10.44 5.35
N LEU A 102 -12.03 -10.40 4.74
CA LEU A 102 -11.35 -11.60 4.26
C LEU A 102 -10.53 -12.30 5.36
N GLN A 103 -10.31 -11.65 6.51
CA GLN A 103 -9.46 -12.13 7.60
C GLN A 103 -9.81 -13.56 8.01
N GLU A 104 -11.04 -13.80 8.47
CA GLU A 104 -11.46 -15.10 8.98
C GLU A 104 -11.29 -16.23 7.95
N ILE A 105 -11.52 -15.93 6.67
CA ILE A 105 -11.43 -16.88 5.58
C ILE A 105 -9.98 -17.35 5.39
N VAL A 106 -9.02 -16.45 5.47
CA VAL A 106 -7.59 -16.76 5.35
C VAL A 106 -7.07 -17.43 6.64
N GLU A 107 -7.54 -17.00 7.81
CA GLU A 107 -7.11 -17.58 9.10
C GLU A 107 -7.53 -19.04 9.27
N VAL A 108 -8.72 -19.40 8.84
CA VAL A 108 -9.22 -20.79 8.94
C VAL A 108 -8.72 -21.69 7.80
N SER A 109 -8.02 -21.16 6.82
CA SER A 109 -7.42 -21.96 5.75
C SER A 109 -6.39 -22.93 6.32
N PRO A 110 -6.38 -24.22 5.87
CA PRO A 110 -5.37 -25.21 6.26
C PRO A 110 -4.00 -24.97 5.62
N ALA A 111 -3.90 -24.01 4.71
CA ALA A 111 -2.71 -23.73 3.93
C ALA A 111 -1.51 -23.30 4.78
N LYS A 112 -0.31 -23.71 4.35
CA LYS A 112 0.93 -23.14 4.88
C LYS A 112 1.01 -21.67 4.50
N ARG A 113 1.41 -20.81 5.45
CA ARG A 113 1.56 -19.39 5.21
C ARG A 113 3.01 -19.04 4.91
N VAL A 114 3.21 -18.13 3.97
CA VAL A 114 4.50 -17.47 3.68
C VAL A 114 4.27 -15.98 3.74
N LEU A 115 5.00 -15.27 4.57
CA LEU A 115 4.93 -13.82 4.70
C LEU A 115 6.10 -13.18 3.93
N ILE A 116 5.80 -12.18 3.08
CA ILE A 116 6.77 -11.24 2.52
C ILE A 116 6.21 -9.84 2.74
N ASP A 117 6.85 -9.08 3.62
CA ASP A 117 6.30 -7.80 4.09
C ASP A 117 7.39 -6.86 4.61
N HIS A 118 7.21 -5.55 4.43
CA HIS A 118 8.12 -4.54 4.94
C HIS A 118 7.55 -3.68 6.07
N HIS A 119 6.33 -3.99 6.53
CA HIS A 119 5.73 -3.28 7.66
C HIS A 119 6.38 -3.63 9.00
N LEU A 120 6.27 -2.70 9.95
CA LEU A 120 6.73 -2.91 11.33
C LEU A 120 5.86 -3.96 12.05
N ASN A 121 6.45 -4.66 13.02
CA ASN A 121 5.76 -5.56 13.94
C ASN A 121 4.97 -6.67 13.23
N PRO A 122 5.61 -7.56 12.47
CA PRO A 122 4.93 -8.67 11.82
C PRO A 122 4.29 -9.61 12.86
N ALA A 123 3.00 -9.89 12.69
CA ALA A 123 2.22 -10.76 13.57
C ALA A 123 1.70 -12.01 12.86
N ILE A 124 2.05 -12.22 11.59
CA ILE A 124 1.65 -13.40 10.83
C ILE A 124 2.70 -14.49 10.98
N GLU A 125 2.33 -15.59 11.60
CA GLU A 125 3.19 -16.78 11.68
C GLU A 125 3.12 -17.56 10.35
N GLY A 126 4.27 -17.88 9.80
CA GLY A 126 4.41 -18.62 8.56
C GLY A 126 5.53 -19.65 8.60
N VAL A 127 5.53 -20.61 7.64
CA VAL A 127 6.64 -21.54 7.45
C VAL A 127 7.90 -20.85 6.94
N VAL A 128 7.73 -19.68 6.28
CA VAL A 128 8.77 -18.74 5.90
C VAL A 128 8.27 -17.34 6.17
N THR A 129 9.12 -16.50 6.76
CA THR A 129 8.83 -15.09 7.04
C THR A 129 9.97 -14.22 6.54
N VAL A 130 9.70 -13.47 5.48
CA VAL A 130 10.60 -12.44 4.95
C VAL A 130 10.04 -11.09 5.37
N SER A 131 10.51 -10.57 6.49
CA SER A 131 10.06 -9.29 7.05
C SER A 131 11.24 -8.37 7.27
N HIS A 132 11.29 -7.28 6.50
CA HIS A 132 12.39 -6.31 6.51
C HIS A 132 11.84 -4.88 6.45
N PRO A 133 11.54 -4.26 7.62
CA PRO A 133 10.99 -2.91 7.68
C PRO A 133 11.90 -1.82 7.09
N GLU A 134 13.19 -2.11 6.95
CA GLU A 134 14.15 -1.22 6.29
C GLU A 134 14.04 -1.22 4.76
N ALA A 135 13.34 -2.18 4.16
CA ALA A 135 13.09 -2.19 2.72
C ALA A 135 12.19 -1.03 2.31
N SER A 136 12.38 -0.51 1.11
CA SER A 136 11.58 0.60 0.58
C SER A 136 10.14 0.20 0.28
N SER A 137 9.90 -1.10 0.07
CA SER A 137 8.62 -1.66 -0.32
C SER A 137 8.64 -3.19 -0.25
N THR A 138 7.47 -3.82 -0.22
CA THR A 138 7.36 -5.28 -0.39
C THR A 138 7.79 -5.73 -1.78
N CYS A 139 7.59 -4.91 -2.81
CA CYS A 139 8.10 -5.18 -4.16
C CYS A 139 9.63 -5.28 -4.20
N GLU A 140 10.36 -4.47 -3.43
CA GLU A 140 11.81 -4.64 -3.26
C GLU A 140 12.13 -6.04 -2.70
N LEU A 141 11.40 -6.48 -1.68
CA LEU A 141 11.60 -7.79 -1.07
C LEU A 141 11.27 -8.93 -2.04
N VAL A 142 10.18 -8.82 -2.79
CA VAL A 142 9.81 -9.80 -3.85
C VAL A 142 10.95 -9.93 -4.86
N PHE A 143 11.53 -8.82 -5.33
CA PHE A 143 12.69 -8.86 -6.23
C PHE A 143 13.88 -9.62 -5.60
N ARG A 144 14.20 -9.30 -4.34
CA ARG A 144 15.30 -9.95 -3.61
C ARG A 144 15.08 -11.45 -3.43
N VAL A 145 13.86 -11.86 -3.09
CA VAL A 145 13.49 -13.28 -2.94
C VAL A 145 13.59 -14.00 -4.28
N ILE A 146 13.10 -13.40 -5.38
CA ILE A 146 13.28 -13.98 -6.73
C ILE A 146 14.75 -14.22 -7.04
N CYS A 147 15.62 -13.26 -6.75
CA CYS A 147 17.06 -13.41 -6.96
C CYS A 147 17.68 -14.52 -6.08
N GLN A 148 17.29 -14.62 -4.80
CA GLN A 148 17.75 -15.66 -3.89
C GLN A 148 17.31 -17.06 -4.33
N LEU A 149 16.16 -17.16 -4.97
CA LEU A 149 15.67 -18.42 -5.56
C LEU A 149 16.37 -18.78 -6.89
N GLY A 150 17.27 -17.93 -7.38
CA GLY A 150 17.96 -18.10 -8.65
C GLY A 150 17.18 -17.61 -9.87
N GLY A 151 16.15 -16.79 -9.64
CA GLY A 151 15.22 -16.32 -10.68
C GLY A 151 15.68 -15.08 -11.47
N PHE A 152 16.88 -14.56 -11.20
CA PHE A 152 17.36 -13.32 -11.87
C PHE A 152 17.35 -13.43 -13.40
N GLU A 153 17.85 -14.53 -13.94
CA GLU A 153 17.92 -14.79 -15.40
C GLU A 153 16.52 -14.92 -16.04
N HIS A 154 15.50 -15.09 -15.23
CA HIS A 154 14.11 -15.26 -15.66
C HIS A 154 13.26 -14.00 -15.51
N LEU A 155 13.86 -12.88 -15.11
CA LEU A 155 13.16 -11.60 -15.04
C LEU A 155 12.70 -11.17 -16.42
N ASN A 156 11.42 -10.84 -16.50
CA ASN A 156 10.80 -10.31 -17.72
C ASN A 156 9.97 -9.06 -17.38
N GLN A 157 9.42 -8.41 -18.40
CA GLN A 157 8.63 -7.18 -18.22
C GLN A 157 7.38 -7.39 -17.35
N LYS A 158 6.78 -8.59 -17.33
CA LYS A 158 5.57 -8.89 -16.55
C LYS A 158 5.89 -9.01 -15.05
N ILE A 159 7.14 -9.33 -14.69
CA ILE A 159 7.63 -9.30 -13.33
C ILE A 159 8.16 -7.90 -12.99
N ALA A 160 8.98 -7.34 -13.87
CA ALA A 160 9.70 -6.10 -13.61
C ALA A 160 8.79 -4.86 -13.53
N ALA A 161 7.76 -4.75 -14.38
CA ALA A 161 6.88 -3.59 -14.36
C ALA A 161 6.05 -3.48 -13.08
N PRO A 162 5.41 -4.55 -12.55
CA PRO A 162 4.76 -4.51 -11.24
C PRO A 162 5.72 -4.20 -10.09
N ILE A 163 6.92 -4.80 -10.06
CA ILE A 163 7.92 -4.51 -9.03
C ILE A 163 8.32 -3.03 -9.06
N TYR A 164 8.66 -2.51 -10.24
CA TYR A 164 9.02 -1.10 -10.39
C TYR A 164 7.87 -0.18 -9.96
N CYS A 165 6.64 -0.50 -10.35
CA CYS A 165 5.45 0.25 -9.96
C CYS A 165 5.29 0.31 -8.43
N GLY A 166 5.39 -0.81 -7.73
CA GLY A 166 5.27 -0.85 -6.28
C GLY A 166 6.40 -0.08 -5.58
N MET A 167 7.65 -0.31 -5.97
CA MET A 167 8.78 0.47 -5.44
C MET A 167 8.61 1.98 -5.65
N MET A 168 8.11 2.37 -6.82
CA MET A 168 7.89 3.78 -7.18
C MET A 168 6.73 4.39 -6.38
N THR A 169 5.61 3.70 -6.22
CA THR A 169 4.45 4.23 -5.48
C THR A 169 4.74 4.38 -4.01
N ASP A 170 5.41 3.40 -3.40
CA ASP A 170 5.68 3.38 -1.96
C ASP A 170 6.78 4.36 -1.51
N THR A 171 7.56 4.84 -2.46
CA THR A 171 8.60 5.86 -2.26
C THR A 171 8.23 7.24 -2.83
N GLY A 172 6.97 7.43 -3.23
CA GLY A 172 6.51 8.69 -3.84
C GLY A 172 7.32 9.09 -5.07
N GLY A 173 7.59 8.15 -5.97
CA GLY A 173 8.45 8.39 -7.12
C GLY A 173 9.93 8.51 -6.76
N PHE A 174 10.39 7.79 -5.74
CA PHE A 174 11.76 7.81 -5.21
C PHE A 174 12.15 9.15 -4.58
N THR A 175 11.20 9.83 -3.94
CA THR A 175 11.44 11.10 -3.25
C THR A 175 11.57 10.95 -1.73
N TYR A 176 11.14 9.83 -1.16
CA TYR A 176 11.35 9.46 0.24
C TYR A 176 11.59 7.96 0.40
N ASN A 177 12.12 7.54 1.56
CA ASN A 177 12.48 6.15 1.87
C ASN A 177 13.28 5.44 0.75
N SER A 178 14.14 6.20 0.05
CA SER A 178 14.84 5.74 -1.16
C SER A 178 16.31 6.17 -1.22
N THR A 179 16.94 6.41 -0.06
CA THR A 179 18.34 6.87 0.00
C THR A 179 19.36 5.74 -0.11
N ARG A 180 18.94 4.47 0.02
CA ARG A 180 19.85 3.31 -0.03
C ARG A 180 20.27 3.01 -1.48
N PRO A 181 21.57 2.86 -1.76
CA PRO A 181 22.09 2.61 -3.12
C PRO A 181 21.52 1.34 -3.77
N GLU A 182 21.18 0.33 -2.98
CA GLU A 182 20.63 -0.94 -3.44
C GLU A 182 19.32 -0.77 -4.21
N ILE A 183 18.50 0.21 -3.82
CA ILE A 183 17.23 0.54 -4.51
C ILE A 183 17.51 0.89 -5.97
N TYR A 184 18.51 1.74 -6.22
CA TYR A 184 18.88 2.17 -7.58
C TYR A 184 19.56 1.06 -8.38
N THR A 185 20.28 0.17 -7.69
CA THR A 185 20.82 -1.04 -8.31
C THR A 185 19.70 -1.95 -8.80
N ILE A 186 18.69 -2.19 -7.98
CA ILE A 186 17.50 -2.96 -8.35
C ILE A 186 16.77 -2.30 -9.52
N ILE A 187 16.55 -0.98 -9.46
CA ILE A 187 15.93 -0.23 -10.55
C ILE A 187 16.72 -0.42 -11.86
N GLY A 188 18.04 -0.30 -11.80
CA GLY A 188 18.92 -0.55 -12.95
C GLY A 188 18.71 -1.95 -13.55
N MET A 189 18.62 -2.98 -12.69
CA MET A 189 18.38 -4.37 -13.12
C MET A 189 16.98 -4.52 -13.74
N LEU A 190 15.94 -3.92 -13.16
CA LEU A 190 14.57 -3.96 -13.71
C LEU A 190 14.53 -3.30 -15.09
N LEU A 191 15.25 -2.19 -15.31
CA LEU A 191 15.31 -1.51 -16.59
C LEU A 191 15.95 -2.37 -17.69
N THR A 192 16.84 -3.30 -17.36
CA THR A 192 17.44 -4.21 -18.36
C THR A 192 16.41 -5.13 -19.00
N THR A 193 15.25 -5.34 -18.38
CA THR A 193 14.14 -6.11 -18.97
C THR A 193 13.40 -5.36 -20.08
N GLY A 194 13.69 -4.07 -20.27
CA GLY A 194 13.07 -3.23 -21.30
C GLY A 194 11.74 -2.59 -20.86
N ILE A 195 11.45 -2.49 -19.55
CA ILE A 195 10.28 -1.73 -19.07
C ILE A 195 10.45 -0.23 -19.41
N ASP A 196 9.36 0.43 -19.77
CA ASP A 196 9.29 1.87 -19.95
C ASP A 196 8.89 2.56 -18.65
N LYS A 197 9.88 2.96 -17.83
CA LYS A 197 9.63 3.60 -16.54
C LYS A 197 8.89 4.93 -16.64
N ASP A 198 9.07 5.66 -17.73
CA ASP A 198 8.42 6.96 -17.93
C ASP A 198 6.93 6.77 -18.23
N LYS A 199 6.61 5.72 -18.98
CA LYS A 199 5.22 5.31 -19.21
C LYS A 199 4.57 4.80 -17.92
N ILE A 200 5.30 4.02 -17.12
CA ILE A 200 4.84 3.57 -15.79
C ILE A 200 4.54 4.77 -14.90
N TYR A 201 5.44 5.73 -14.83
CA TYR A 201 5.23 6.97 -14.07
C TYR A 201 3.97 7.73 -14.52
N ARG A 202 3.81 7.91 -15.84
CA ARG A 202 2.63 8.59 -16.39
C ARG A 202 1.33 7.84 -16.08
N ASN A 203 1.33 6.52 -16.16
CA ASN A 203 0.15 5.71 -15.87
C ASN A 203 -0.32 5.83 -14.41
N VAL A 204 0.61 6.04 -13.48
CA VAL A 204 0.34 6.12 -12.05
C VAL A 204 0.10 7.56 -11.60
N PHE A 205 1.06 8.45 -11.87
CA PHE A 205 1.05 9.81 -11.30
C PHE A 205 0.47 10.88 -12.22
N ASN A 206 0.39 10.61 -13.53
CA ASN A 206 -0.11 11.57 -14.52
C ASN A 206 -1.35 11.04 -15.28
N ASN A 207 -2.19 10.31 -14.61
CA ASN A 207 -3.40 9.68 -15.17
C ASN A 207 -4.68 10.13 -14.44
N TYR A 208 -4.76 11.41 -14.13
CA TYR A 208 -5.93 11.98 -13.49
C TYR A 208 -6.95 12.49 -14.50
N SER A 209 -8.24 12.34 -14.17
CA SER A 209 -9.30 13.04 -14.89
C SER A 209 -9.21 14.56 -14.66
N GLN A 210 -9.82 15.35 -15.55
CA GLN A 210 -9.95 16.78 -15.31
C GLN A 210 -10.66 17.11 -13.99
N TRP A 211 -11.61 16.27 -13.57
CA TRP A 211 -12.33 16.43 -12.32
C TRP A 211 -11.45 16.18 -11.11
N ALA A 212 -10.64 15.15 -11.15
CA ALA A 212 -9.65 14.88 -10.11
C ALA A 212 -8.67 16.06 -9.94
N ILE A 213 -8.14 16.61 -11.04
CA ILE A 213 -7.25 17.78 -11.00
C ILE A 213 -7.95 18.99 -10.39
N ARG A 214 -9.20 19.26 -10.81
CA ARG A 214 -9.98 20.38 -10.25
C ARG A 214 -10.30 20.17 -8.77
N PHE A 215 -10.60 18.93 -8.37
CA PHE A 215 -10.88 18.59 -6.98
C PHE A 215 -9.65 18.78 -6.09
N ARG A 216 -8.50 18.28 -6.53
CA ARG A 216 -7.22 18.47 -5.83
C ARG A 216 -6.90 19.97 -5.65
N GLY A 217 -7.08 20.77 -6.71
CA GLY A 217 -6.92 22.21 -6.65
C GLY A 217 -7.87 22.90 -5.65
N TYR A 218 -9.15 22.51 -5.66
CA TYR A 218 -10.14 23.01 -4.71
C TYR A 218 -9.79 22.66 -3.27
N LEU A 219 -9.42 21.41 -2.99
CA LEU A 219 -9.04 20.99 -1.65
C LEU A 219 -7.82 21.75 -1.12
N MET A 220 -6.83 22.04 -1.97
CA MET A 220 -5.64 22.78 -1.58
C MET A 220 -5.88 24.29 -1.45
N SER A 221 -6.82 24.87 -2.20
CA SER A 221 -7.13 26.30 -2.10
C SER A 221 -8.18 26.63 -1.04
N GLU A 222 -9.23 25.80 -0.94
CA GLU A 222 -10.41 26.15 -0.12
C GLU A 222 -10.54 25.34 1.18
N CYS A 223 -9.98 24.11 1.21
CA CYS A 223 -10.16 23.19 2.34
C CYS A 223 -8.91 23.01 3.20
N LEU A 224 -7.76 23.53 2.75
CA LEU A 224 -6.50 23.43 3.47
C LEU A 224 -6.45 24.43 4.63
N THR A 225 -6.15 23.93 5.82
CA THR A 225 -5.82 24.73 7.00
C THR A 225 -4.33 24.57 7.31
N VAL A 226 -3.61 25.68 7.34
CA VAL A 226 -2.18 25.70 7.68
C VAL A 226 -2.03 26.24 9.10
N ALA A 227 -1.38 25.47 9.95
CA ALA A 227 -1.00 25.85 11.31
C ALA A 227 0.50 26.14 11.37
N ASP A 228 0.91 27.28 10.78
CA ASP A 228 2.31 27.66 10.59
C ASP A 228 3.12 27.61 11.88
N GLU A 229 2.56 28.10 12.99
CA GLU A 229 3.23 28.09 14.30
C GLU A 229 3.56 26.69 14.83
N TYR A 230 2.91 25.65 14.28
CA TYR A 230 3.11 24.24 14.63
C TYR A 230 3.75 23.42 13.50
N HIS A 231 4.14 24.04 12.40
CA HIS A 231 4.70 23.34 11.23
C HIS A 231 3.81 22.20 10.71
N ALA A 232 2.51 22.39 10.77
CA ALA A 232 1.52 21.36 10.41
C ALA A 232 0.42 21.93 9.52
N ALA A 233 -0.20 21.07 8.74
CA ALA A 233 -1.39 21.40 7.96
C ALA A 233 -2.36 20.22 7.94
N TYR A 234 -3.63 20.51 7.69
CA TYR A 234 -4.63 19.49 7.43
C TYR A 234 -5.68 20.02 6.46
N PHE A 235 -6.37 19.10 5.79
CA PHE A 235 -7.50 19.44 4.94
C PHE A 235 -8.63 18.43 5.10
N THR A 236 -9.84 18.88 4.83
CA THR A 236 -11.05 18.11 4.94
C THR A 236 -11.64 17.79 3.57
N VAL A 237 -12.20 16.60 3.43
CA VAL A 237 -12.84 16.13 2.20
C VAL A 237 -14.25 15.66 2.56
N SER A 238 -15.28 16.44 2.21
CA SER A 238 -16.66 16.09 2.48
C SER A 238 -17.27 15.20 1.38
N ARG A 239 -18.31 14.43 1.72
CA ARG A 239 -19.11 13.71 0.72
C ARG A 239 -19.75 14.65 -0.32
N HIS A 240 -20.15 15.86 0.12
CA HIS A 240 -20.66 16.87 -0.77
C HIS A 240 -19.65 17.24 -1.85
N ASP A 241 -18.40 17.48 -1.46
CA ASP A 241 -17.34 17.83 -2.39
C ASP A 241 -16.96 16.65 -3.28
N MET A 242 -16.89 15.44 -2.74
CA MET A 242 -16.68 14.22 -3.53
C MET A 242 -17.73 14.07 -4.62
N LYS A 243 -19.00 14.29 -4.30
CA LYS A 243 -20.10 14.24 -5.28
C LYS A 243 -19.99 15.37 -6.31
N ARG A 244 -19.69 16.59 -5.86
CA ARG A 244 -19.55 17.78 -6.73
C ARG A 244 -18.46 17.60 -7.78
N PHE A 245 -17.37 16.94 -7.42
CA PHE A 245 -16.21 16.73 -8.30
C PHE A 245 -16.16 15.34 -8.94
N HIS A 246 -17.23 14.57 -8.89
CA HIS A 246 -17.30 13.21 -9.47
C HIS A 246 -16.17 12.30 -9.02
N PHE A 247 -15.86 12.33 -7.72
CA PHE A 247 -14.76 11.57 -7.11
C PHE A 247 -14.77 10.10 -7.49
N VAL A 248 -13.62 9.59 -7.87
CA VAL A 248 -13.35 8.17 -8.10
C VAL A 248 -12.22 7.73 -7.16
N LYS A 249 -12.29 6.50 -6.66
CA LYS A 249 -11.23 5.94 -5.81
C LYS A 249 -9.86 6.06 -6.50
N GLY A 250 -8.90 6.67 -5.82
CA GLY A 250 -7.57 6.97 -6.36
C GLY A 250 -7.35 8.45 -6.72
N ASP A 251 -8.40 9.24 -6.93
CA ASP A 251 -8.28 10.66 -7.32
C ASP A 251 -7.48 11.50 -6.32
N LEU A 252 -7.52 11.15 -5.03
CA LEU A 252 -6.84 11.86 -3.96
C LEU A 252 -5.57 11.15 -3.47
N GLU A 253 -5.14 10.10 -4.19
CA GLU A 253 -3.92 9.39 -3.82
C GLU A 253 -2.73 10.35 -3.82
N GLY A 254 -1.92 10.28 -2.75
CA GLY A 254 -0.77 11.15 -2.56
C GLY A 254 -1.08 12.62 -2.23
N LEU A 255 -2.34 13.09 -2.28
CA LEU A 255 -2.67 14.49 -2.02
C LEU A 255 -2.27 14.96 -0.61
N VAL A 256 -2.28 14.07 0.36
CA VAL A 256 -1.84 14.36 1.74
C VAL A 256 -0.36 14.79 1.80
N ASN A 257 0.46 14.51 0.79
CA ASN A 257 1.84 14.98 0.72
C ASN A 257 1.97 16.44 0.21
N GLU A 258 0.97 16.97 -0.50
CA GLU A 258 1.07 18.30 -1.09
C GLU A 258 1.34 19.43 -0.07
N PRO A 259 0.68 19.44 1.12
CA PRO A 259 0.99 20.46 2.12
C PRO A 259 2.44 20.44 2.61
N LEU A 260 3.12 19.29 2.57
CA LEU A 260 4.53 19.16 2.96
C LEU A 260 5.49 19.89 2.00
N ARG A 261 5.01 20.34 0.84
CA ARG A 261 5.76 21.18 -0.09
C ARG A 261 5.80 22.67 0.34
N ILE A 262 4.96 23.05 1.30
CA ILE A 262 5.02 24.37 1.93
C ILE A 262 6.28 24.43 2.78
N LYS A 263 7.09 25.46 2.57
CA LYS A 263 8.36 25.64 3.28
C LYS A 263 8.16 25.59 4.80
N GLY A 264 8.87 24.69 5.46
CA GLY A 264 8.88 24.54 6.91
C GLY A 264 7.80 23.64 7.49
N LEU A 265 6.84 23.12 6.70
CA LEU A 265 5.86 22.16 7.21
C LEU A 265 6.49 20.77 7.39
N LYS A 266 6.19 20.15 8.51
CA LYS A 266 6.68 18.81 8.89
C LYS A 266 5.60 17.74 8.94
N PHE A 267 4.33 18.14 9.09
CA PHE A 267 3.21 17.22 9.31
C PHE A 267 1.97 17.63 8.50
N SER A 268 1.35 16.66 7.87
CA SER A 268 0.13 16.84 7.07
C SER A 268 -0.90 15.76 7.36
N VAL A 269 -2.17 16.15 7.47
CA VAL A 269 -3.30 15.26 7.72
C VAL A 269 -4.41 15.49 6.69
N SER A 270 -4.92 14.40 6.11
CA SER A 270 -6.12 14.38 5.30
C SER A 270 -7.25 13.72 6.08
N LEU A 271 -8.40 14.39 6.18
CA LEU A 271 -9.62 13.91 6.81
C LEU A 271 -10.70 13.75 5.74
N ARG A 272 -11.08 12.53 5.41
CA ARG A 272 -12.05 12.25 4.36
C ARG A 272 -13.24 11.48 4.91
N GLU A 273 -14.45 11.99 4.72
CA GLU A 273 -15.65 11.20 4.96
C GLU A 273 -15.65 9.92 4.13
N ASP A 274 -16.02 8.80 4.74
CA ASP A 274 -16.23 7.56 3.99
C ASP A 274 -17.43 7.72 3.06
N ASP A 275 -17.34 7.19 1.84
CA ASP A 275 -18.37 7.34 0.80
C ASP A 275 -19.61 6.45 1.04
N ARG A 276 -19.52 5.46 1.93
CA ARG A 276 -20.57 4.45 2.19
C ARG A 276 -21.11 4.47 3.62
N HIS A 277 -20.27 4.77 4.60
CA HIS A 277 -20.63 4.66 6.01
C HIS A 277 -20.76 6.04 6.65
N ASP A 278 -21.90 6.33 7.27
CA ASP A 278 -22.12 7.57 7.99
C ASP A 278 -21.25 7.66 9.24
N ASN A 279 -20.84 8.87 9.59
CA ASN A 279 -19.99 9.12 10.74
C ASN A 279 -18.69 8.30 10.75
N LEU A 280 -18.14 8.00 9.59
CA LEU A 280 -16.82 7.40 9.44
C LEU A 280 -15.93 8.36 8.67
N VAL A 281 -14.79 8.73 9.28
CA VAL A 281 -13.76 9.57 8.67
C VAL A 281 -12.49 8.74 8.52
N LEU A 282 -12.02 8.64 7.27
CA LEU A 282 -10.74 8.02 6.94
C LEU A 282 -9.66 9.08 7.09
N VAL A 283 -8.58 8.72 7.77
CA VAL A 283 -7.48 9.63 8.09
C VAL A 283 -6.20 9.15 7.44
N SER A 284 -5.53 10.03 6.73
CA SER A 284 -4.18 9.78 6.21
C SER A 284 -3.22 10.80 6.79
N LEU A 285 -2.07 10.34 7.26
CA LEU A 285 -1.03 11.17 7.88
C LEU A 285 0.27 11.02 7.10
N ARG A 286 0.96 12.12 6.91
CA ARG A 286 2.31 12.15 6.35
C ARG A 286 3.17 13.13 7.14
N SER A 287 4.45 12.80 7.24
CA SER A 287 5.43 13.67 7.89
C SER A 287 6.77 13.60 7.16
N VAL A 288 7.68 14.46 7.57
CA VAL A 288 9.07 14.46 7.10
C VAL A 288 10.02 14.30 8.28
N ASP A 289 11.26 13.95 7.98
CA ASP A 289 12.36 13.78 8.93
C ASP A 289 12.00 12.73 10.02
N ASP A 290 12.25 13.03 11.26
CA ASP A 290 12.05 12.16 12.42
C ASP A 290 10.69 12.33 13.11
N PHE A 291 9.76 13.11 12.54
CA PHE A 291 8.43 13.28 13.13
C PHE A 291 7.58 12.02 12.96
N PRO A 292 7.16 11.36 14.06
CA PRO A 292 6.53 10.06 14.02
C PRO A 292 5.01 10.16 13.81
N CYS A 293 4.55 10.27 12.57
CA CYS A 293 3.12 10.30 12.30
C CYS A 293 2.40 8.99 12.68
N ASN A 294 3.12 7.86 12.79
CA ASN A 294 2.57 6.59 13.26
C ASN A 294 2.17 6.63 14.76
N GLU A 295 2.94 7.33 15.61
CA GLU A 295 2.56 7.53 17.00
C GLU A 295 1.30 8.40 17.12
N VAL A 296 1.23 9.46 16.28
CA VAL A 296 0.02 10.32 16.21
C VAL A 296 -1.19 9.51 15.74
N ALA A 297 -1.02 8.65 14.74
CA ALA A 297 -2.09 7.79 14.23
C ALA A 297 -2.61 6.82 15.31
N ALA A 298 -1.71 6.19 16.06
CA ALA A 298 -2.06 5.26 17.14
C ALA A 298 -2.78 5.96 18.30
N GLU A 299 -2.32 7.15 18.70
CA GLU A 299 -2.87 7.86 19.86
C GLU A 299 -4.22 8.55 19.55
N PHE A 300 -4.39 9.12 18.37
CA PHE A 300 -5.54 9.99 18.05
C PHE A 300 -6.52 9.45 17.02
N PHE A 301 -6.09 8.52 16.15
CA PHE A 301 -6.88 8.15 14.97
C PHE A 301 -7.17 6.66 14.84
N ASN A 302 -6.98 5.88 15.93
CA ASN A 302 -7.19 4.43 15.92
C ASN A 302 -6.50 3.73 14.75
N GLY A 303 -5.22 4.08 14.54
CA GLY A 303 -4.49 3.69 13.36
C GLY A 303 -3.02 3.37 13.62
N GLY A 304 -2.23 3.37 12.57
CA GLY A 304 -0.79 3.08 12.61
C GLY A 304 -0.18 3.17 11.23
N GLY A 305 1.02 2.63 11.08
CA GLY A 305 1.76 2.62 9.82
C GLY A 305 3.25 2.87 10.05
N HIS A 306 3.91 3.45 9.05
CA HIS A 306 5.32 3.81 9.08
C HIS A 306 5.56 5.17 9.76
N LEU A 307 6.82 5.44 10.11
CA LEU A 307 7.24 6.69 10.75
C LEU A 307 6.66 7.94 10.05
N ASN A 308 6.75 7.99 8.73
CA ASN A 308 6.35 9.16 7.93
C ASN A 308 5.08 8.94 7.08
N ALA A 309 4.45 7.77 7.13
CA ALA A 309 3.26 7.43 6.38
C ALA A 309 2.35 6.52 7.19
N SER A 310 1.22 7.06 7.65
CA SER A 310 0.29 6.35 8.52
C SER A 310 -1.15 6.66 8.15
N GLY A 311 -2.06 5.86 8.65
CA GLY A 311 -3.49 6.05 8.46
C GLY A 311 -4.28 5.71 9.71
N GLY A 312 -5.57 6.02 9.70
CA GLY A 312 -6.48 5.72 10.78
C GLY A 312 -7.93 5.91 10.40
N LYS A 313 -8.80 5.67 11.37
CA LYS A 313 -10.26 5.81 11.20
C LYS A 313 -10.87 6.44 12.46
N LEU A 314 -11.80 7.36 12.26
CA LEU A 314 -12.58 7.95 13.35
C LEU A 314 -14.07 7.73 13.09
N HIS A 315 -14.78 7.21 14.11
CA HIS A 315 -16.24 7.06 14.07
C HIS A 315 -16.90 8.32 14.63
N CYS A 316 -16.92 9.39 13.83
CA CYS A 316 -17.45 10.69 14.20
C CYS A 316 -17.74 11.53 12.96
N SER A 317 -18.30 12.72 13.14
CA SER A 317 -18.47 13.70 12.06
C SER A 317 -17.12 14.29 11.61
N LEU A 318 -17.09 14.83 10.39
CA LEU A 318 -15.90 15.50 9.84
C LEU A 318 -15.42 16.66 10.74
N LYS A 319 -16.35 17.41 11.32
CA LYS A 319 -16.06 18.52 12.25
C LYS A 319 -15.41 18.03 13.56
N GLU A 320 -15.87 16.90 14.08
CA GLU A 320 -15.26 16.30 15.28
C GLU A 320 -13.86 15.75 14.95
N ALA A 321 -13.67 15.14 13.78
CA ALA A 321 -12.36 14.68 13.30
C ALA A 321 -11.37 15.84 13.16
N GLU A 322 -11.83 16.98 12.68
CA GLU A 322 -11.04 18.22 12.62
C GLU A 322 -10.60 18.68 14.01
N ALA A 323 -11.50 18.67 14.99
CA ALA A 323 -11.16 19.00 16.38
C ALA A 323 -10.17 18.00 17.00
N VAL A 324 -10.27 16.72 16.68
CA VAL A 324 -9.28 15.70 17.07
C VAL A 324 -7.91 16.03 16.49
N THR A 325 -7.86 16.40 15.20
CA THR A 325 -6.61 16.76 14.50
C THR A 325 -5.93 17.98 15.13
N GLN A 326 -6.71 19.01 15.46
CA GLN A 326 -6.18 20.19 16.15
C GLN A 326 -5.58 19.83 17.51
N ARG A 327 -6.23 18.97 18.30
CA ARG A 327 -5.69 18.47 19.57
C ARG A 327 -4.41 17.67 19.37
N ALA A 328 -4.34 16.82 18.34
CA ALA A 328 -3.16 16.05 18.02
C ALA A 328 -1.97 16.97 17.69
N ILE A 329 -2.17 17.99 16.83
CA ILE A 329 -1.15 18.97 16.49
C ILE A 329 -0.65 19.69 17.74
N LEU A 330 -1.54 20.15 18.62
CA LEU A 330 -1.18 20.82 19.88
C LEU A 330 -0.39 19.89 20.80
N LYS A 331 -0.81 18.64 20.96
CA LYS A 331 -0.12 17.65 21.80
C LYS A 331 1.32 17.42 21.34
N PHE A 332 1.53 17.30 20.04
CA PHE A 332 2.85 17.04 19.43
C PHE A 332 3.62 18.31 19.06
N SER A 333 3.14 19.50 19.43
CA SER A 333 3.72 20.78 19.01
C SER A 333 5.21 20.94 19.34
N ASN A 334 5.66 20.45 20.49
CA ASN A 334 7.08 20.52 20.86
C ASN A 334 7.97 19.71 19.93
N ARG A 335 7.51 18.54 19.47
CA ARG A 335 8.24 17.70 18.50
C ARG A 335 8.19 18.28 17.07
N LEU A 336 7.12 18.98 16.73
CA LEU A 336 6.99 19.66 15.44
C LEU A 336 7.91 20.90 15.35
N LYS A 337 8.11 21.60 16.47
CA LYS A 337 8.97 22.79 16.54
C LYS A 337 10.46 22.47 16.74
N ALA A 338 10.79 21.26 17.17
CA ALA A 338 12.16 20.79 17.29
C ALA A 338 12.79 20.54 15.91
#